data_b4f3ed0c3f86b87429edf7d6c03f6f47
#
_entry.id   b4f3ed0c3f86b87429edf7d6c03f6f47
#
_cell.length_a   1.000
_cell.length_b   1.000
_cell.length_c   1.000
_cell.angle_alpha   90.00
_cell.angle_beta   90.00
_cell.angle_gamma   90.00
#
_symmetry.space_group_name_H-M   'P 1'
#
loop_
_entity.id
_entity.type
_entity.pdbx_description
1 polymer ?
#
loop_
_entity_poly.entity_id
_entity_poly.type
_entity_poly.pdbx_seq_one_letter_code
_entity_poly.pdbx_strand_id
1 'polypeptide(L)'
;LSTASMANSSGANSSGANTPGVNPSGLARLKLFMALSRTPHGLLDMATPALAAMLWLGHVPSAPVVILGLITAFAGYTAVYALNDVVDYRVDRKKFQSRGLETTANDLDSVFVRHPLAQGLLTLREGILWTAGWGLVALVGAYWLNPLCALVFLAGCLLEAIYCLLLRVSYLRTAVSGGVKTAGGIAAVFAVTSHPSAIFLVLLFLWLFSWEVGGQNVPNDWTDMEADRDMEAQTIPVRLGTEKASQVILRSLGGSVFLSLLLYAATPAVLHALYLPGALLVGGVLLLLPAWKLHRSKKSEDASALFNRASYYPLCMFLLVTVSAFWA
;
A
#
# COMPACT_ATOMS: atom_id res chain seq x y z
N LEU A 1 32.10 32.64 58.67
CA LEU A 1 32.58 31.28 58.96
C LEU A 1 32.17 30.37 57.82
N SER A 2 33.12 30.20 56.94
CA SER A 2 33.92 28.97 56.71
C SER A 2 33.15 27.93 55.90
N THR A 3 33.52 27.50 54.86
CA THR A 3 34.65 27.04 54.04
C THR A 3 34.01 26.21 52.92
N ALA A 4 34.24 26.48 51.69
CA ALA A 4 35.23 25.91 50.78
C ALA A 4 35.14 24.37 50.63
N SER A 5 34.95 23.93 49.39
CA SER A 5 35.68 22.89 48.69
C SER A 5 34.97 22.60 47.37
N MET A 6 35.45 22.99 46.24
CA MET A 6 36.40 22.32 45.36
C MET A 6 36.02 20.85 45.15
N ALA A 7 35.70 20.46 43.97
CA ALA A 7 36.60 20.05 42.96
C ALA A 7 35.92 19.27 41.85
N ASN A 8 36.30 19.55 40.66
CA ASN A 8 36.78 18.66 39.62
C ASN A 8 35.72 17.86 38.88
N SER A 9 35.54 18.29 37.70
CA SER A 9 36.40 18.18 36.49
C SER A 9 36.16 16.89 35.73
N SER A 10 35.93 17.15 34.49
CA SER A 10 36.46 16.40 33.38
C SER A 10 35.83 15.06 33.06
N GLY A 11 35.43 15.00 31.84
CA GLY A 11 35.26 13.78 31.13
C GLY A 11 34.24 13.82 30.02
N ALA A 12 34.31 14.84 29.16
CA ALA A 12 33.76 14.71 27.83
C ALA A 12 34.57 13.64 27.10
N ASN A 13 34.10 12.42 27.13
CA ASN A 13 34.54 11.39 26.21
C ASN A 13 33.55 11.30 25.07
N SER A 14 33.77 12.15 24.11
CA SER A 14 33.38 11.95 22.71
C SER A 14 34.21 10.80 22.14
N SER A 15 33.86 9.56 22.44
CA SER A 15 34.28 8.42 21.65
C SER A 15 33.13 8.04 20.71
N GLY A 16 33.05 8.72 19.59
CA GLY A 16 32.44 8.19 18.39
C GLY A 16 33.13 6.88 18.03
N ALA A 17 32.73 5.79 18.67
CA ALA A 17 33.15 4.46 18.29
C ALA A 17 32.48 4.16 16.93
N ASN A 18 33.22 4.40 15.86
CA ASN A 18 33.10 3.64 14.64
C ASN A 18 33.27 2.16 15.01
N THR A 19 32.17 1.48 15.30
CA THR A 19 32.15 0.02 15.37
C THR A 19 32.41 -0.50 13.96
N PRO A 20 33.51 -1.24 13.71
CA PRO A 20 33.80 -1.81 12.40
C PRO A 20 32.64 -2.74 12.05
N GLY A 21 32.14 -2.63 10.82
CA GLY A 21 30.98 -3.31 10.28
C GLY A 21 30.93 -4.79 10.63
N VAL A 22 30.05 -5.12 11.57
CA VAL A 22 29.49 -6.47 11.65
C VAL A 22 28.59 -6.60 10.42
N ASN A 23 29.02 -7.37 9.43
CA ASN A 23 28.16 -7.75 8.33
C ASN A 23 26.90 -8.40 8.94
N PRO A 24 25.72 -7.82 8.75
CA PRO A 24 24.51 -8.38 9.36
C PRO A 24 24.36 -9.83 8.89
N SER A 25 23.97 -10.72 9.80
CA SER A 25 23.69 -12.12 9.44
C SER A 25 22.74 -12.19 8.23
N GLY A 26 22.81 -13.24 7.42
CA GLY A 26 21.95 -13.38 6.23
C GLY A 26 20.46 -13.16 6.55
N LEU A 27 19.99 -13.59 7.73
CA LEU A 27 18.63 -13.36 8.20
C LEU A 27 18.33 -11.87 8.47
N ALA A 28 19.28 -11.13 9.05
CA ALA A 28 19.13 -9.69 9.27
C ALA A 28 19.08 -8.92 7.93
N ARG A 29 19.87 -9.33 6.94
CA ARG A 29 19.78 -8.76 5.58
C ARG A 29 18.45 -9.07 4.90
N LEU A 30 17.95 -10.30 5.02
CA LEU A 30 16.64 -10.64 4.48
C LEU A 30 15.54 -9.75 5.07
N LYS A 31 15.55 -9.50 6.37
CA LYS A 31 14.61 -8.57 7.02
C LYS A 31 14.67 -7.16 6.44
N LEU A 32 15.84 -6.66 6.05
CA LEU A 32 15.98 -5.35 5.38
C LEU A 32 15.35 -5.35 3.99
N PHE A 33 15.49 -6.44 3.22
CA PHE A 33 14.81 -6.57 1.92
C PHE A 33 13.30 -6.72 2.06
N MET A 34 12.83 -7.43 3.10
CA MET A 34 11.39 -7.49 3.42
C MET A 34 10.84 -6.12 3.84
N ALA A 35 11.65 -5.33 4.55
CA ALA A 35 11.33 -3.94 4.89
C ALA A 35 11.23 -3.05 3.64
N LEU A 36 12.20 -3.16 2.72
CA LEU A 36 12.22 -2.45 1.44
C LEU A 36 10.96 -2.72 0.61
N SER A 37 10.46 -3.94 0.67
CA SER A 37 9.26 -4.39 -0.06
C SER A 37 7.96 -4.21 0.71
N ARG A 38 7.98 -3.60 1.92
CA ARG A 38 6.80 -3.48 2.80
C ARG A 38 6.01 -4.79 2.87
N THR A 39 6.72 -5.91 3.08
CA THR A 39 6.16 -7.26 2.93
C THR A 39 4.88 -7.50 3.73
N PRO A 40 4.69 -7.01 4.98
CA PRO A 40 3.42 -7.19 5.70
C PRO A 40 2.24 -6.59 4.95
N HIS A 41 2.41 -5.38 4.42
CA HIS A 41 1.37 -4.69 3.64
C HIS A 41 1.14 -5.37 2.28
N GLY A 42 2.22 -5.74 1.59
CA GLY A 42 2.15 -6.47 0.32
C GLY A 42 1.40 -7.80 0.42
N LEU A 43 1.54 -8.53 1.52
CA LEU A 43 0.78 -9.77 1.77
C LEU A 43 -0.72 -9.51 1.92
N LEU A 44 -1.13 -8.43 2.59
CA LEU A 44 -2.54 -8.04 2.66
C LEU A 44 -3.09 -7.63 1.30
N ASP A 45 -2.29 -6.92 0.52
CA ASP A 45 -2.67 -6.48 -0.82
C ASP A 45 -2.90 -7.63 -1.80
N MET A 46 -2.26 -8.80 -1.59
CA MET A 46 -2.52 -10.01 -2.37
C MET A 46 -3.98 -10.47 -2.29
N ALA A 47 -4.73 -10.05 -1.27
CA ALA A 47 -6.17 -10.29 -1.21
C ALA A 47 -6.94 -9.60 -2.36
N THR A 48 -6.43 -8.47 -2.88
CA THR A 48 -7.09 -7.71 -3.96
C THR A 48 -7.19 -8.51 -5.28
N PRO A 49 -6.12 -9.08 -5.85
CA PRO A 49 -6.21 -9.93 -7.02
C PRO A 49 -7.03 -11.20 -6.75
N ALA A 50 -6.90 -11.83 -5.58
CA ALA A 50 -7.70 -13.00 -5.22
C ALA A 50 -9.21 -12.66 -5.18
N LEU A 51 -9.57 -11.54 -4.56
CA LEU A 51 -10.93 -11.00 -4.53
C LEU A 51 -11.50 -10.77 -5.94
N ALA A 52 -10.71 -10.12 -6.82
CA ALA A 52 -11.14 -9.82 -8.19
C ALA A 52 -11.39 -11.09 -9.01
N ALA A 53 -10.50 -12.09 -8.90
CA ALA A 53 -10.69 -13.39 -9.55
C ALA A 53 -11.91 -14.13 -9.04
N MET A 54 -12.14 -14.15 -7.72
CA MET A 54 -13.29 -14.79 -7.09
C MET A 54 -14.62 -14.10 -7.44
N LEU A 55 -14.63 -12.77 -7.49
CA LEU A 55 -15.79 -12.00 -7.94
C LEU A 55 -16.16 -12.32 -9.40
N TRP A 56 -15.18 -12.59 -10.25
CA TRP A 56 -15.46 -12.96 -11.63
C TRP A 56 -15.94 -14.39 -11.76
N LEU A 57 -15.26 -15.34 -11.11
CA LEU A 57 -15.51 -16.78 -11.31
C LEU A 57 -16.65 -17.35 -10.45
N GLY A 58 -16.86 -16.82 -9.23
CA GLY A 58 -17.74 -17.46 -8.24
C GLY A 58 -17.21 -18.77 -7.64
N HIS A 59 -16.01 -19.18 -8.00
CA HIS A 59 -15.35 -20.37 -7.47
C HIS A 59 -13.83 -20.20 -7.48
N VAL A 60 -13.12 -21.07 -6.75
CA VAL A 60 -11.67 -21.06 -6.72
C VAL A 60 -11.12 -21.42 -8.11
N PRO A 61 -10.16 -20.67 -8.65
CA PRO A 61 -9.48 -21.00 -9.90
C PRO A 61 -8.79 -22.37 -9.83
N SER A 62 -8.39 -22.93 -10.97
CA SER A 62 -7.61 -24.17 -11.00
C SER A 62 -6.29 -24.02 -10.22
N ALA A 63 -5.82 -25.11 -9.60
CA ALA A 63 -4.62 -25.11 -8.77
C ALA A 63 -3.38 -24.51 -9.47
N PRO A 64 -3.09 -24.77 -10.76
CA PRO A 64 -1.97 -24.13 -11.44
C PRO A 64 -2.11 -22.60 -11.51
N VAL A 65 -3.32 -22.07 -11.77
CA VAL A 65 -3.59 -20.63 -11.80
C VAL A 65 -3.43 -20.02 -10.41
N VAL A 66 -3.90 -20.69 -9.36
CA VAL A 66 -3.74 -20.24 -7.97
C VAL A 66 -2.26 -20.17 -7.59
N ILE A 67 -1.49 -21.25 -7.83
CA ILE A 67 -0.07 -21.31 -7.46
C ILE A 67 0.73 -20.24 -8.22
N LEU A 68 0.56 -20.19 -9.55
CA LEU A 68 1.27 -19.22 -10.37
C LEU A 68 0.82 -17.78 -10.03
N GLY A 69 -0.48 -17.56 -9.77
CA GLY A 69 -1.05 -16.28 -9.37
C GLY A 69 -0.49 -15.78 -8.03
N LEU A 70 -0.37 -16.67 -7.03
CA LEU A 70 0.22 -16.30 -5.73
C LEU A 70 1.70 -15.92 -5.86
N ILE A 71 2.49 -16.69 -6.63
CA ILE A 71 3.90 -16.37 -6.87
C ILE A 71 4.01 -15.03 -7.61
N THR A 72 3.20 -14.83 -8.65
CA THR A 72 3.20 -13.60 -9.46
C THR A 72 2.77 -12.39 -8.64
N ALA A 73 1.72 -12.49 -7.84
CA ALA A 73 1.23 -11.41 -6.98
C ALA A 73 2.27 -11.05 -5.91
N PHE A 74 2.83 -12.04 -5.21
CA PHE A 74 3.90 -11.81 -4.24
C PHE A 74 5.10 -11.10 -4.87
N ALA A 75 5.55 -11.58 -6.03
CA ALA A 75 6.66 -10.98 -6.75
C ALA A 75 6.33 -9.55 -7.22
N GLY A 76 5.11 -9.33 -7.72
CA GLY A 76 4.65 -8.03 -8.19
C GLY A 76 4.58 -6.98 -7.08
N TYR A 77 3.94 -7.29 -5.96
CA TYR A 77 3.89 -6.37 -4.82
C TYR A 77 5.27 -6.11 -4.23
N THR A 78 6.11 -7.16 -4.09
CA THR A 78 7.50 -7.03 -3.66
C THR A 78 8.27 -6.06 -4.57
N ALA A 79 8.13 -6.18 -5.88
CA ALA A 79 8.80 -5.32 -6.85
C ALA A 79 8.28 -3.89 -6.83
N VAL A 80 6.96 -3.68 -6.80
CA VAL A 80 6.34 -2.34 -6.86
C VAL A 80 6.65 -1.53 -5.61
N TYR A 81 6.56 -2.13 -4.41
CA TYR A 81 6.94 -1.44 -3.17
C TYR A 81 8.43 -1.11 -3.12
N ALA A 82 9.29 -2.03 -3.56
CA ALA A 82 10.72 -1.75 -3.64
C ALA A 82 11.05 -0.70 -4.72
N LEU A 83 10.30 -0.66 -5.83
CA LEU A 83 10.41 0.37 -6.87
C LEU A 83 10.12 1.76 -6.32
N ASN A 84 9.07 1.90 -5.49
CA ASN A 84 8.75 3.14 -4.81
C ASN A 84 9.95 3.68 -4.03
N ASP A 85 10.52 2.88 -3.12
CA ASP A 85 11.67 3.27 -2.31
C ASP A 85 12.94 3.56 -3.15
N VAL A 86 13.12 2.86 -4.30
CA VAL A 86 14.24 3.11 -5.22
C VAL A 86 14.08 4.44 -5.95
N VAL A 87 12.88 4.76 -6.45
CA VAL A 87 12.61 6.03 -7.15
C VAL A 87 12.68 7.20 -6.18
N ASP A 88 12.10 7.06 -4.99
CA ASP A 88 12.06 8.11 -3.97
C ASP A 88 13.34 8.19 -3.11
N TYR A 89 14.35 7.34 -3.35
CA TYR A 89 15.59 7.26 -2.55
C TYR A 89 16.19 8.62 -2.18
N ARG A 90 16.26 9.57 -3.13
CA ARG A 90 16.87 10.89 -2.88
C ARG A 90 16.00 11.76 -1.98
N VAL A 91 14.69 11.63 -2.10
CA VAL A 91 13.72 12.39 -1.32
C VAL A 91 13.69 11.85 0.11
N ASP A 92 13.57 10.54 0.27
CA ASP A 92 13.53 9.86 1.56
C ASP A 92 14.83 10.04 2.34
N ARG A 93 15.98 10.02 1.65
CA ARG A 93 17.28 10.26 2.28
C ARG A 93 17.39 11.68 2.84
N LYS A 94 16.85 12.70 2.14
CA LYS A 94 16.79 14.07 2.66
C LYS A 94 15.86 14.16 3.86
N LYS A 95 14.69 13.53 3.80
CA LYS A 95 13.71 13.45 4.90
C LYS A 95 14.36 12.83 6.15
N PHE A 96 15.06 11.73 5.98
CA PHE A 96 15.77 11.03 7.06
C PHE A 96 16.87 11.92 7.68
N GLN A 97 17.66 12.63 6.88
CA GLN A 97 18.75 13.49 7.35
C GLN A 97 18.25 14.72 8.10
N SER A 98 17.08 15.25 7.77
CA SER A 98 16.53 16.49 8.38
C SER A 98 15.76 16.22 9.69
N ARG A 99 15.03 15.11 9.81
CA ARG A 99 14.12 14.86 10.94
C ARG A 99 14.34 13.53 11.65
N GLY A 100 15.21 12.64 11.11
CA GLY A 100 15.23 11.25 11.53
C GLY A 100 14.00 10.49 11.03
N LEU A 101 13.82 9.26 11.51
CA LEU A 101 12.59 8.50 11.28
C LEU A 101 11.61 8.78 12.41
N GLU A 102 10.55 9.50 12.14
CA GLU A 102 9.38 9.47 13.00
C GLU A 102 8.69 8.11 12.80
N THR A 103 8.92 7.20 13.73
CA THR A 103 8.16 5.95 13.80
C THR A 103 6.76 6.28 14.30
N THR A 104 5.79 6.29 13.40
CA THR A 104 4.38 6.14 13.83
C THR A 104 4.24 4.72 14.38
N ALA A 105 4.20 4.61 15.71
CA ALA A 105 4.26 3.34 16.46
C ALA A 105 3.13 2.34 16.16
N ASN A 106 2.20 2.66 15.27
CA ASN A 106 0.98 1.91 14.98
C ASN A 106 0.78 1.57 13.50
N ASP A 107 1.81 1.64 12.66
CA ASP A 107 1.73 1.28 11.25
C ASP A 107 2.00 -0.23 11.05
N LEU A 108 1.27 -0.87 10.12
CA LEU A 108 1.47 -2.29 9.76
C LEU A 108 2.92 -2.59 9.36
N ASP A 109 3.60 -1.62 8.75
CA ASP A 109 4.99 -1.75 8.30
C ASP A 109 6.00 -1.49 9.43
N SER A 110 5.56 -1.04 10.62
CA SER A 110 6.44 -0.78 11.78
C SER A 110 7.12 -2.04 12.37
N VAL A 111 6.71 -3.22 11.94
CA VAL A 111 7.37 -4.51 12.25
C VAL A 111 8.81 -4.54 11.71
N PHE A 112 9.09 -3.78 10.67
CA PHE A 112 10.40 -3.66 10.05
C PHE A 112 10.89 -2.21 10.06
N VAL A 113 12.18 -2.04 9.74
CA VAL A 113 12.80 -0.72 9.59
C VAL A 113 12.19 0.01 8.38
N ARG A 114 11.68 1.22 8.55
CA ARG A 114 11.16 2.02 7.42
C ARG A 114 12.31 2.55 6.55
N HIS A 115 12.14 2.52 5.24
CA HIS A 115 13.06 3.08 4.24
C HIS A 115 14.54 2.68 4.43
N PRO A 116 14.90 1.38 4.37
CA PRO A 116 16.26 0.91 4.62
C PRO A 116 17.31 1.50 3.65
N LEU A 117 16.90 1.91 2.44
CA LEU A 117 17.75 2.62 1.49
C LEU A 117 18.09 4.03 1.98
N ALA A 118 17.11 4.77 2.47
CA ALA A 118 17.30 6.13 2.98
C ALA A 118 18.22 6.17 4.19
N GLN A 119 18.16 5.15 5.04
CA GLN A 119 19.02 4.98 6.21
C GLN A 119 20.44 4.47 5.88
N GLY A 120 20.70 4.07 4.63
CA GLY A 120 21.99 3.50 4.23
C GLY A 120 22.22 2.07 4.73
N LEU A 121 21.19 1.37 5.20
CA LEU A 121 21.25 -0.03 5.63
C LEU A 121 21.30 -1.00 4.44
N LEU A 122 20.78 -0.57 3.28
CA LEU A 122 20.95 -1.19 1.98
C LEU A 122 21.51 -0.15 0.99
N THR A 123 22.31 -0.60 0.04
CA THR A 123 22.79 0.24 -1.06
C THR A 123 21.73 0.38 -2.14
N LEU A 124 21.74 1.50 -2.87
CA LEU A 124 20.82 1.70 -4.00
C LEU A 124 20.95 0.59 -5.05
N ARG A 125 22.17 0.08 -5.29
CA ARG A 125 22.41 -1.04 -6.23
C ARG A 125 21.70 -2.30 -5.78
N GLU A 126 21.73 -2.63 -4.49
CA GLU A 126 21.00 -3.78 -3.93
C GLU A 126 19.50 -3.60 -4.08
N GLY A 127 18.98 -2.39 -3.81
CA GLY A 127 17.55 -2.08 -4.02
C GLY A 127 17.13 -2.26 -5.48
N ILE A 128 17.92 -1.73 -6.43
CA ILE A 128 17.64 -1.89 -7.87
C ILE A 128 17.66 -3.37 -8.28
N LEU A 129 18.67 -4.14 -7.85
CA LEU A 129 18.78 -5.57 -8.20
C LEU A 129 17.62 -6.39 -7.60
N TRP A 130 17.21 -6.08 -6.37
CA TRP A 130 16.07 -6.71 -5.73
C TRP A 130 14.77 -6.41 -6.46
N THR A 131 14.50 -5.14 -6.77
CA THR A 131 13.33 -4.68 -7.53
C THR A 131 13.28 -5.32 -8.91
N ALA A 132 14.38 -5.31 -9.65
CA ALA A 132 14.46 -5.88 -10.99
C ALA A 132 14.30 -7.41 -10.99
N GLY A 133 14.89 -8.10 -10.01
CA GLY A 133 14.77 -9.55 -9.87
C GLY A 133 13.34 -10.00 -9.63
N TRP A 134 12.65 -9.39 -8.65
CA TRP A 134 11.25 -9.68 -8.37
C TRP A 134 10.33 -9.18 -9.48
N GLY A 135 10.64 -8.04 -10.10
CA GLY A 135 9.92 -7.53 -11.27
C GLY A 135 9.97 -8.48 -12.45
N LEU A 136 11.12 -9.12 -12.69
CA LEU A 136 11.25 -10.14 -13.74
C LEU A 136 10.43 -11.40 -13.42
N VAL A 137 10.46 -11.88 -12.18
CA VAL A 137 9.62 -13.02 -11.74
C VAL A 137 8.14 -12.71 -11.94
N ALA A 138 7.70 -11.50 -11.53
CA ALA A 138 6.32 -11.06 -11.71
C ALA A 138 5.93 -10.94 -13.18
N LEU A 139 6.82 -10.38 -14.02
CA LEU A 139 6.57 -10.21 -15.45
C LEU A 139 6.42 -11.56 -16.18
N VAL A 140 7.32 -12.50 -15.89
CA VAL A 140 7.27 -13.84 -16.46
C VAL A 140 6.02 -14.60 -16.01
N GLY A 141 5.72 -14.56 -14.70
CA GLY A 141 4.51 -15.20 -14.17
C GLY A 141 3.22 -14.58 -14.73
N ALA A 142 3.16 -13.25 -14.82
CA ALA A 142 2.03 -12.53 -15.42
C ALA A 142 1.84 -12.90 -16.89
N TYR A 143 2.93 -12.98 -17.66
CA TYR A 143 2.88 -13.39 -19.07
C TYR A 143 2.36 -14.83 -19.25
N TRP A 144 2.78 -15.75 -18.40
CA TRP A 144 2.31 -17.13 -18.44
C TRP A 144 0.83 -17.29 -18.03
N LEU A 145 0.35 -16.43 -17.11
CA LEU A 145 -1.07 -16.37 -16.79
C LEU A 145 -1.88 -15.85 -17.99
N ASN A 146 -1.49 -14.69 -18.49
CA ASN A 146 -2.07 -14.05 -19.70
C ASN A 146 -1.15 -12.90 -20.13
N PRO A 147 -0.81 -12.74 -21.43
CA PRO A 147 0.00 -11.61 -21.90
C PRO A 147 -0.54 -10.22 -21.48
N LEU A 148 -1.86 -10.06 -21.36
CA LEU A 148 -2.47 -8.82 -20.85
C LEU A 148 -2.11 -8.55 -19.39
N CYS A 149 -1.94 -9.59 -18.56
CA CYS A 149 -1.47 -9.40 -17.18
C CYS A 149 -0.07 -8.78 -17.14
N ALA A 150 0.83 -9.21 -18.04
CA ALA A 150 2.17 -8.63 -18.15
C ALA A 150 2.12 -7.16 -18.58
N LEU A 151 1.26 -6.83 -19.54
CA LEU A 151 1.05 -5.43 -19.96
C LEU A 151 0.49 -4.56 -18.82
N VAL A 152 -0.50 -5.06 -18.08
CA VAL A 152 -1.08 -4.37 -16.92
C VAL A 152 -0.04 -4.18 -15.82
N PHE A 153 0.80 -5.18 -15.56
CA PHE A 153 1.91 -5.10 -14.60
C PHE A 153 2.92 -4.01 -14.98
N LEU A 154 3.35 -3.99 -16.25
CA LEU A 154 4.28 -2.95 -16.74
C LEU A 154 3.66 -1.55 -16.68
N ALA A 155 2.38 -1.42 -17.02
CA ALA A 155 1.65 -0.15 -16.87
C ALA A 155 1.57 0.27 -15.40
N GLY A 156 1.33 -0.67 -14.45
CA GLY A 156 1.37 -0.42 -13.02
C GLY A 156 2.72 0.07 -12.54
N CYS A 157 3.82 -0.55 -12.96
CA CYS A 157 5.18 -0.11 -12.62
C CYS A 157 5.48 1.30 -13.18
N LEU A 158 5.04 1.61 -14.39
CA LEU A 158 5.19 2.94 -14.99
C LEU A 158 4.38 3.98 -14.19
N LEU A 159 3.13 3.68 -13.85
CA LEU A 159 2.29 4.56 -13.04
C LEU A 159 2.91 4.78 -11.66
N GLU A 160 3.49 3.75 -11.02
CA GLU A 160 4.18 3.91 -9.74
C GLU A 160 5.36 4.87 -9.85
N ALA A 161 6.20 4.74 -10.88
CA ALA A 161 7.29 5.69 -11.12
C ALA A 161 6.75 7.12 -11.33
N ILE A 162 5.67 7.29 -12.10
CA ILE A 162 5.02 8.59 -12.30
C ILE A 162 4.48 9.12 -10.97
N TYR A 163 3.85 8.29 -10.15
CA TYR A 163 3.34 8.65 -8.82
C TYR A 163 4.44 9.26 -7.94
N CYS A 164 5.60 8.61 -7.85
CA CYS A 164 6.75 9.10 -7.11
C CYS A 164 7.25 10.46 -7.65
N LEU A 165 7.42 10.58 -8.97
CA LEU A 165 7.89 11.81 -9.61
C LEU A 165 6.94 13.00 -9.43
N LEU A 166 5.64 12.73 -9.26
CA LEU A 166 4.63 13.78 -9.06
C LEU A 166 4.59 14.34 -7.64
N LEU A 167 5.34 13.81 -6.67
CA LEU A 167 5.29 14.20 -5.26
C LEU A 167 5.36 15.73 -5.05
N ARG A 168 6.23 16.41 -5.78
CA ARG A 168 6.43 17.88 -5.70
C ARG A 168 5.73 18.66 -6.82
N VAL A 169 5.01 17.96 -7.69
CA VAL A 169 4.41 18.58 -8.88
C VAL A 169 2.91 18.78 -8.69
N SER A 170 2.19 17.74 -8.24
CA SER A 170 0.72 17.80 -8.21
C SER A 170 0.11 16.82 -7.22
N TYR A 171 -0.92 17.28 -6.50
CA TYR A 171 -1.76 16.41 -5.66
C TYR A 171 -2.56 15.38 -6.48
N LEU A 172 -2.63 15.51 -7.82
CA LEU A 172 -3.22 14.51 -8.69
C LEU A 172 -2.41 13.19 -8.71
N ARG A 173 -1.22 13.17 -8.10
CA ARG A 173 -0.50 11.93 -7.82
C ARG A 173 -1.38 10.87 -7.15
N THR A 174 -2.30 11.29 -6.29
CA THR A 174 -3.29 10.41 -5.63
C THR A 174 -4.16 9.65 -6.63
N ALA A 175 -4.52 10.26 -7.76
CA ALA A 175 -5.25 9.55 -8.82
C ALA A 175 -4.36 8.52 -9.55
N VAL A 176 -3.07 8.80 -9.67
CA VAL A 176 -2.10 7.85 -10.23
C VAL A 176 -1.92 6.65 -9.28
N SER A 177 -1.82 6.87 -7.97
CA SER A 177 -1.81 5.80 -6.95
C SER A 177 -3.05 4.89 -7.07
N GLY A 178 -4.24 5.50 -7.20
CA GLY A 178 -5.47 4.75 -7.44
C GLY A 178 -5.37 3.82 -8.66
N GLY A 179 -4.76 4.28 -9.75
CA GLY A 179 -4.49 3.46 -10.94
C GLY A 179 -3.51 2.31 -10.68
N VAL A 180 -2.42 2.58 -9.96
CA VAL A 180 -1.43 1.54 -9.58
C VAL A 180 -2.11 0.41 -8.79
N LYS A 181 -2.87 0.77 -7.76
CA LYS A 181 -3.46 -0.20 -6.85
C LYS A 181 -4.52 -1.09 -7.51
N THR A 182 -5.20 -0.56 -8.53
CA THR A 182 -6.20 -1.34 -9.30
C THR A 182 -5.57 -2.35 -10.25
N ALA A 183 -4.31 -2.16 -10.66
CA ALA A 183 -3.65 -2.99 -11.67
C ALA A 183 -3.66 -4.48 -11.28
N GLY A 184 -3.37 -4.82 -10.01
CA GLY A 184 -3.38 -6.21 -9.53
C GLY A 184 -4.76 -6.88 -9.68
N GLY A 185 -5.84 -6.17 -9.33
CA GLY A 185 -7.21 -6.68 -9.49
C GLY A 185 -7.61 -6.87 -10.95
N ILE A 186 -7.29 -5.91 -11.82
CA ILE A 186 -7.55 -6.00 -13.27
C ILE A 186 -6.76 -7.15 -13.90
N ALA A 187 -5.47 -7.28 -13.57
CA ALA A 187 -4.65 -8.39 -14.05
C ALA A 187 -5.21 -9.75 -13.62
N ALA A 188 -5.70 -9.88 -12.38
CA ALA A 188 -6.26 -11.14 -11.89
C ALA A 188 -7.54 -11.57 -12.64
N VAL A 189 -8.36 -10.62 -13.10
CA VAL A 189 -9.51 -10.95 -13.95
C VAL A 189 -9.02 -11.50 -15.30
N PHE A 190 -8.02 -10.88 -15.94
CA PHE A 190 -7.46 -11.39 -17.18
C PHE A 190 -6.71 -12.72 -17.00
N ALA A 191 -6.20 -13.02 -15.81
CA ALA A 191 -5.57 -14.32 -15.51
C ALA A 191 -6.57 -15.48 -15.53
N VAL A 192 -7.85 -15.21 -15.30
CA VAL A 192 -8.91 -16.23 -15.20
C VAL A 192 -9.90 -16.21 -16.36
N THR A 193 -9.89 -15.16 -17.20
CA THR A 193 -10.75 -15.04 -18.40
C THR A 193 -10.08 -14.21 -19.50
N SER A 194 -10.31 -14.59 -20.76
CA SER A 194 -9.81 -13.82 -21.91
C SER A 194 -10.78 -12.70 -22.35
N HIS A 195 -12.04 -12.76 -21.92
CA HIS A 195 -13.10 -11.84 -22.37
C HIS A 195 -13.95 -11.32 -21.21
N PRO A 196 -13.36 -10.52 -20.30
CA PRO A 196 -14.12 -9.94 -19.19
C PRO A 196 -15.13 -8.90 -19.70
N SER A 197 -16.25 -8.76 -18.99
CA SER A 197 -17.22 -7.67 -19.23
C SER A 197 -16.56 -6.30 -18.99
N ALA A 198 -16.69 -5.39 -19.93
CA ALA A 198 -16.19 -4.02 -19.79
C ALA A 198 -16.84 -3.29 -18.60
N ILE A 199 -18.13 -3.51 -18.36
CA ILE A 199 -18.87 -2.93 -17.24
C ILE A 199 -18.28 -3.43 -15.92
N PHE A 200 -18.01 -4.74 -15.80
CA PHE A 200 -17.39 -5.31 -14.62
C PHE A 200 -16.00 -4.71 -14.37
N LEU A 201 -15.15 -4.62 -15.40
CA LEU A 201 -13.81 -4.04 -15.28
C LEU A 201 -13.86 -2.57 -14.84
N VAL A 202 -14.77 -1.77 -15.41
CA VAL A 202 -14.93 -0.36 -15.02
C VAL A 202 -15.38 -0.23 -13.57
N LEU A 203 -16.36 -1.02 -13.14
CA LEU A 203 -16.84 -1.00 -11.75
C LEU A 203 -15.76 -1.49 -10.78
N LEU A 204 -15.03 -2.55 -11.12
CA LEU A 204 -13.91 -3.06 -10.34
C LEU A 204 -12.81 -2.00 -10.22
N PHE A 205 -12.44 -1.35 -11.33
CA PHE A 205 -11.47 -0.26 -11.36
C PHE A 205 -11.92 0.86 -10.43
N LEU A 206 -13.12 1.42 -10.61
CA LEU A 206 -13.62 2.53 -9.81
C LEU A 206 -13.74 2.17 -8.32
N TRP A 207 -14.11 0.93 -8.00
CA TRP A 207 -14.20 0.44 -6.64
C TRP A 207 -12.85 0.44 -5.94
N LEU A 208 -11.86 -0.24 -6.52
CA LEU A 208 -10.51 -0.34 -5.95
C LEU A 208 -9.80 1.02 -5.94
N PHE A 209 -9.98 1.82 -6.99
CA PHE A 209 -9.49 3.19 -7.08
C PHE A 209 -10.02 4.06 -5.92
N SER A 210 -11.32 4.01 -5.68
CA SER A 210 -11.96 4.80 -4.61
C SER A 210 -11.51 4.34 -3.23
N TRP A 211 -11.33 3.02 -3.03
CA TRP A 211 -10.76 2.47 -1.80
C TRP A 211 -9.33 2.93 -1.59
N GLU A 212 -8.47 2.86 -2.60
CA GLU A 212 -7.07 3.31 -2.51
C GLU A 212 -7.00 4.80 -2.15
N VAL A 213 -7.71 5.66 -2.90
CA VAL A 213 -7.70 7.10 -2.65
C VAL A 213 -8.15 7.44 -1.23
N GLY A 214 -9.30 6.91 -0.80
CA GLY A 214 -9.90 7.29 0.47
C GLY A 214 -9.41 6.50 1.67
N GLY A 215 -8.97 5.26 1.49
CA GLY A 215 -8.59 4.36 2.57
C GLY A 215 -7.08 4.25 2.79
N GLN A 216 -6.29 4.48 1.75
CA GLN A 216 -4.85 4.27 1.78
C GLN A 216 -4.08 5.57 1.52
N ASN A 217 -4.13 6.11 0.30
CA ASN A 217 -3.24 7.18 -0.13
C ASN A 217 -3.45 8.48 0.68
N VAL A 218 -4.67 9.03 0.72
CA VAL A 218 -4.91 10.31 1.42
C VAL A 218 -4.73 10.20 2.94
N PRO A 219 -5.16 9.12 3.64
CA PRO A 219 -4.86 8.93 5.05
C PRO A 219 -3.35 8.79 5.33
N ASN A 220 -2.58 8.10 4.48
CA ASN A 220 -1.13 8.01 4.63
C ASN A 220 -0.44 9.37 4.46
N ASP A 221 -0.78 10.12 3.40
CA ASP A 221 -0.29 11.50 3.20
C ASP A 221 -0.66 12.42 4.38
N TRP A 222 -1.79 12.15 5.05
CA TRP A 222 -2.19 12.93 6.24
C TRP A 222 -1.28 12.68 7.42
N THR A 223 -0.85 11.44 7.65
CA THR A 223 0.07 11.11 8.76
C THR A 223 1.42 11.78 8.59
N ASP A 224 1.85 11.98 7.35
CA ASP A 224 3.15 12.56 6.97
C ASP A 224 3.08 14.09 6.69
N MET A 225 1.94 14.75 6.92
CA MET A 225 1.65 16.11 6.47
C MET A 225 2.70 17.16 6.89
N GLU A 226 3.27 17.05 8.09
CA GLU A 226 4.29 17.99 8.56
C GLU A 226 5.62 17.82 7.81
N ALA A 227 6.04 16.57 7.63
CA ALA A 227 7.24 16.24 6.87
C ALA A 227 7.08 16.60 5.37
N ASP A 228 5.89 16.40 4.84
CA ASP A 228 5.54 16.74 3.46
C ASP A 228 5.57 18.25 3.20
N ARG A 229 5.15 19.08 4.16
CA ARG A 229 5.26 20.55 4.07
C ARG A 229 6.70 21.02 3.97
N ASP A 230 7.59 20.45 4.78
CA ASP A 230 9.02 20.82 4.77
C ASP A 230 9.69 20.46 3.45
N MET A 231 9.19 19.45 2.78
CA MET A 231 9.70 19.01 1.48
C MET A 231 8.98 19.62 0.28
N GLU A 232 8.04 20.54 0.51
CA GLU A 232 7.21 21.16 -0.54
C GLU A 232 6.38 20.11 -1.33
N ALA A 233 6.05 18.97 -0.69
CA ALA A 233 5.23 17.94 -1.31
C ALA A 233 3.82 18.46 -1.61
N GLN A 234 3.27 18.04 -2.75
CA GLN A 234 1.97 18.45 -3.25
C GLN A 234 0.91 17.38 -2.95
N THR A 235 0.78 16.99 -1.68
CA THR A 235 -0.23 16.00 -1.27
C THR A 235 -1.59 16.68 -1.01
N ILE A 236 -2.69 15.90 -1.05
CA ILE A 236 -4.05 16.44 -0.84
C ILE A 236 -4.16 17.14 0.53
N PRO A 237 -3.71 16.55 1.67
CA PRO A 237 -3.79 17.23 2.96
C PRO A 237 -2.98 18.52 3.03
N VAL A 238 -1.80 18.56 2.40
CA VAL A 238 -0.93 19.75 2.37
C VAL A 238 -1.55 20.85 1.53
N ARG A 239 -2.06 20.53 0.33
CA ARG A 239 -2.57 21.53 -0.64
C ARG A 239 -3.98 22.00 -0.36
N LEU A 240 -4.86 21.10 0.02
CA LEU A 240 -6.28 21.42 0.18
C LEU A 240 -6.69 21.60 1.64
N GLY A 241 -5.81 21.27 2.59
CA GLY A 241 -6.08 21.29 4.02
C GLY A 241 -6.91 20.09 4.49
N THR A 242 -6.93 19.91 5.81
CA THR A 242 -7.54 18.74 6.47
C THR A 242 -9.06 18.66 6.26
N GLU A 243 -9.75 19.82 6.13
CA GLU A 243 -11.20 19.82 5.90
C GLU A 243 -11.56 19.19 4.54
N LYS A 244 -10.93 19.67 3.46
CA LYS A 244 -11.19 19.13 2.11
C LYS A 244 -10.64 17.71 1.96
N ALA A 245 -9.49 17.42 2.55
CA ALA A 245 -8.93 16.06 2.54
C ALA A 245 -9.89 15.06 3.17
N SER A 246 -10.49 15.37 4.33
CA SER A 246 -11.48 14.49 4.97
C SER A 246 -12.76 14.31 4.15
N GLN A 247 -13.17 15.34 3.39
CA GLN A 247 -14.31 15.24 2.47
C GLN A 247 -13.97 14.34 1.27
N VAL A 248 -12.75 14.43 0.72
CA VAL A 248 -12.26 13.50 -0.31
C VAL A 248 -12.32 12.08 0.20
N ILE A 249 -11.78 11.81 1.39
CA ILE A 249 -11.81 10.49 2.04
C ILE A 249 -13.25 9.97 2.14
N LEU A 250 -14.17 10.73 2.74
CA LEU A 250 -15.57 10.31 2.93
C LEU A 250 -16.28 10.00 1.61
N ARG A 251 -16.10 10.86 0.59
CA ARG A 251 -16.73 10.67 -0.73
C ARG A 251 -16.16 9.45 -1.44
N SER A 252 -14.83 9.27 -1.42
CA SER A 252 -14.17 8.13 -2.03
C SER A 252 -14.61 6.82 -1.36
N LEU A 253 -14.62 6.76 -0.03
CA LEU A 253 -15.02 5.55 0.68
C LEU A 253 -16.52 5.27 0.61
N GLY A 254 -17.37 6.30 0.62
CA GLY A 254 -18.80 6.15 0.33
C GLY A 254 -19.03 5.60 -1.08
N GLY A 255 -18.32 6.14 -2.06
CA GLY A 255 -18.30 5.63 -3.44
C GLY A 255 -17.80 4.18 -3.52
N SER A 256 -16.73 3.84 -2.81
CA SER A 256 -16.21 2.46 -2.75
C SER A 256 -17.26 1.49 -2.21
N VAL A 257 -17.90 1.79 -1.08
CA VAL A 257 -18.97 0.93 -0.54
C VAL A 257 -20.13 0.81 -1.53
N PHE A 258 -20.59 1.90 -2.13
CA PHE A 258 -21.64 1.87 -3.14
C PHE A 258 -21.26 1.02 -4.36
N LEU A 259 -20.05 1.17 -4.89
CA LEU A 259 -19.55 0.40 -6.02
C LEU A 259 -19.43 -1.09 -5.72
N SER A 260 -19.09 -1.47 -4.47
CA SER A 260 -19.10 -2.88 -4.06
C SER A 260 -20.48 -3.52 -4.17
N LEU A 261 -21.56 -2.75 -3.93
CA LEU A 261 -22.93 -3.24 -4.10
C LEU A 261 -23.30 -3.36 -5.59
N LEU A 262 -22.85 -2.42 -6.43
CA LEU A 262 -23.09 -2.50 -7.88
C LEU A 262 -22.35 -3.69 -8.51
N LEU A 263 -21.17 -4.05 -8.00
CA LEU A 263 -20.43 -5.22 -8.46
C LEU A 263 -21.22 -6.53 -8.25
N TYR A 264 -22.08 -6.62 -7.23
CA TYR A 264 -22.99 -7.76 -7.05
C TYR A 264 -23.91 -7.98 -8.27
N ALA A 265 -24.36 -6.91 -8.90
CA ALA A 265 -25.23 -7.00 -10.08
C ALA A 265 -24.43 -7.16 -11.40
N ALA A 266 -23.15 -6.75 -11.41
CA ALA A 266 -22.31 -6.77 -12.60
C ALA A 266 -21.43 -8.02 -12.71
N THR A 267 -21.25 -8.76 -11.62
CA THR A 267 -20.49 -10.02 -11.63
C THR A 267 -21.25 -11.11 -12.37
N PRO A 268 -20.56 -11.93 -13.21
CA PRO A 268 -21.17 -13.13 -13.78
C PRO A 268 -21.30 -14.27 -12.75
N ALA A 269 -20.61 -14.18 -11.63
CA ALA A 269 -20.69 -15.16 -10.55
C ALA A 269 -22.04 -15.12 -9.84
N VAL A 270 -22.57 -16.29 -9.52
CA VAL A 270 -23.73 -16.40 -8.63
C VAL A 270 -23.23 -16.22 -7.19
N LEU A 271 -23.72 -15.21 -6.52
CA LEU A 271 -23.38 -14.92 -5.12
C LEU A 271 -24.65 -14.93 -4.28
N HIS A 272 -24.57 -15.51 -3.10
CA HIS A 272 -25.68 -15.50 -2.16
C HIS A 272 -26.04 -14.06 -1.72
N ALA A 273 -27.33 -13.79 -1.51
CA ALA A 273 -27.82 -12.45 -1.16
C ALA A 273 -27.19 -11.86 0.13
N LEU A 274 -26.61 -12.69 1.00
CA LEU A 274 -25.83 -12.26 2.17
C LEU A 274 -24.62 -11.39 1.81
N TYR A 275 -24.17 -11.40 0.56
CA TYR A 275 -23.12 -10.49 0.09
C TYR A 275 -23.48 -9.02 0.35
N LEU A 276 -24.73 -8.62 0.06
CA LEU A 276 -25.14 -7.21 0.17
C LEU A 276 -25.07 -6.66 1.62
N PRO A 277 -25.71 -7.28 2.62
CA PRO A 277 -25.58 -6.83 4.01
C PRO A 277 -24.14 -7.01 4.54
N GLY A 278 -23.42 -8.04 4.09
CA GLY A 278 -22.02 -8.26 4.44
C GLY A 278 -21.11 -7.14 3.92
N ALA A 279 -21.26 -6.73 2.66
CA ALA A 279 -20.48 -5.64 2.06
C ALA A 279 -20.75 -4.29 2.76
N LEU A 280 -22.02 -4.02 3.13
CA LEU A 280 -22.38 -2.85 3.93
C LEU A 280 -21.76 -2.89 5.33
N LEU A 281 -21.76 -4.05 5.99
CA LEU A 281 -21.16 -4.21 7.31
C LEU A 281 -19.64 -4.02 7.25
N VAL A 282 -18.97 -4.71 6.34
CA VAL A 282 -17.49 -4.61 6.17
C VAL A 282 -17.09 -3.19 5.79
N GLY A 283 -17.75 -2.59 4.80
CA GLY A 283 -17.51 -1.21 4.38
C GLY A 283 -17.82 -0.19 5.48
N GLY A 284 -18.94 -0.38 6.20
CA GLY A 284 -19.32 0.46 7.33
C GLY A 284 -18.27 0.47 8.44
N VAL A 285 -17.86 -0.72 8.89
CA VAL A 285 -16.94 -0.88 10.04
C VAL A 285 -15.50 -0.52 9.69
N LEU A 286 -15.02 -0.96 8.54
CA LEU A 286 -13.61 -0.77 8.16
C LEU A 286 -13.32 0.56 7.48
N LEU A 287 -14.30 1.14 6.78
CA LEU A 287 -14.11 2.33 5.99
C LEU A 287 -14.89 3.54 6.53
N LEU A 288 -16.22 3.46 6.59
CA LEU A 288 -17.06 4.64 6.83
C LEU A 288 -16.99 5.15 8.27
N LEU A 289 -17.02 4.27 9.27
CA LEU A 289 -16.94 4.67 10.67
C LEU A 289 -15.60 5.33 11.01
N PRO A 290 -14.43 4.75 10.65
CA PRO A 290 -13.15 5.43 10.90
C PRO A 290 -12.98 6.70 10.07
N ALA A 291 -13.48 6.75 8.83
CA ALA A 291 -13.47 7.98 8.02
C ALA A 291 -14.31 9.09 8.63
N TRP A 292 -15.47 8.76 9.16
CA TRP A 292 -16.32 9.71 9.89
C TRP A 292 -15.65 10.22 11.17
N LYS A 293 -14.97 9.33 11.91
CA LYS A 293 -14.21 9.70 13.10
C LYS A 293 -13.10 10.68 12.74
N LEU A 294 -12.31 10.39 11.69
CA LEU A 294 -11.28 11.28 11.17
C LEU A 294 -11.86 12.63 10.72
N HIS A 295 -13.00 12.61 9.99
CA HIS A 295 -13.65 13.86 9.57
C HIS A 295 -14.04 14.75 10.73
N ARG A 296 -14.43 14.18 11.87
CA ARG A 296 -14.77 14.97 13.07
C ARG A 296 -13.56 15.43 13.87
N SER A 297 -12.59 14.55 14.05
CA SER A 297 -11.44 14.82 14.92
C SER A 297 -10.33 15.61 14.25
N LYS A 298 -10.11 15.40 12.94
CA LYS A 298 -8.99 15.93 12.14
C LYS A 298 -7.61 15.56 12.71
N LYS A 299 -7.50 14.49 13.49
CA LYS A 299 -6.27 14.04 14.14
C LYS A 299 -5.50 13.06 13.28
N SER A 300 -4.17 13.13 13.31
CA SER A 300 -3.27 12.22 12.59
C SER A 300 -3.41 10.78 13.05
N GLU A 301 -3.65 10.55 14.37
CA GLU A 301 -3.87 9.20 14.90
C GLU A 301 -5.11 8.53 14.30
N ASP A 302 -6.17 9.30 14.02
CA ASP A 302 -7.37 8.77 13.38
C ASP A 302 -7.17 8.52 11.87
N ALA A 303 -6.27 9.26 11.21
CA ALA A 303 -5.85 8.97 9.84
C ALA A 303 -5.07 7.65 9.77
N SER A 304 -4.11 7.44 10.67
CA SER A 304 -3.38 6.17 10.79
C SER A 304 -4.32 5.00 11.12
N ALA A 305 -5.27 5.20 12.02
CA ALA A 305 -6.26 4.18 12.38
C ALA A 305 -7.17 3.82 11.18
N LEU A 306 -7.54 4.80 10.35
CA LEU A 306 -8.30 4.56 9.12
C LEU A 306 -7.45 3.76 8.12
N PHE A 307 -6.21 4.18 7.85
CA PHE A 307 -5.27 3.50 6.97
C PHE A 307 -5.14 2.01 7.34
N ASN A 308 -4.84 1.73 8.62
CA ASN A 308 -4.68 0.36 9.10
C ASN A 308 -5.96 -0.47 8.94
N ARG A 309 -7.14 0.08 9.25
CA ARG A 309 -8.42 -0.66 9.08
C ARG A 309 -8.76 -0.88 7.61
N ALA A 310 -8.56 0.13 6.77
CA ALA A 310 -8.81 0.05 5.34
C ALA A 310 -7.90 -0.98 4.65
N SER A 311 -6.69 -1.24 5.18
CA SER A 311 -5.79 -2.28 4.65
C SER A 311 -6.37 -3.69 4.74
N TYR A 312 -7.26 -3.96 5.72
CA TYR A 312 -7.95 -5.24 5.84
C TYR A 312 -9.19 -5.37 4.96
N TYR A 313 -9.66 -4.26 4.35
CA TYR A 313 -10.91 -4.26 3.60
C TYR A 313 -10.93 -5.26 2.43
N PRO A 314 -9.89 -5.33 1.55
CA PRO A 314 -9.89 -6.32 0.47
C PRO A 314 -9.90 -7.76 0.97
N LEU A 315 -9.20 -8.06 2.07
CA LEU A 315 -9.19 -9.40 2.66
C LEU A 315 -10.57 -9.77 3.22
N CYS A 316 -11.23 -8.87 3.94
CA CYS A 316 -12.58 -9.13 4.46
C CYS A 316 -13.60 -9.28 3.33
N MET A 317 -13.50 -8.48 2.27
CA MET A 317 -14.34 -8.63 1.08
C MET A 317 -14.05 -9.93 0.33
N PHE A 318 -12.81 -10.36 0.24
CA PHE A 318 -12.43 -11.66 -0.33
C PHE A 318 -13.09 -12.82 0.44
N LEU A 319 -13.02 -12.79 1.76
CA LEU A 319 -13.66 -13.80 2.61
C LEU A 319 -15.19 -13.78 2.43
N LEU A 320 -15.81 -12.60 2.39
CA LEU A 320 -17.23 -12.44 2.16
C LEU A 320 -17.68 -13.01 0.80
N VAL A 321 -16.94 -12.69 -0.27
CA VAL A 321 -17.20 -13.22 -1.62
C VAL A 321 -17.05 -14.74 -1.64
N THR A 322 -16.01 -15.26 -1.01
CA THR A 322 -15.75 -16.70 -0.93
C THR A 322 -16.93 -17.41 -0.24
N VAL A 323 -17.34 -16.93 0.95
CA VAL A 323 -18.49 -17.50 1.66
C VAL A 323 -19.77 -17.38 0.83
N SER A 324 -20.02 -16.21 0.21
CA SER A 324 -21.24 -15.99 -0.59
C SER A 324 -21.27 -16.85 -1.86
N ALA A 325 -20.13 -17.18 -2.45
CA ALA A 325 -20.05 -18.05 -3.61
C ALA A 325 -20.24 -19.54 -3.26
N PHE A 326 -19.77 -19.96 -2.07
CA PHE A 326 -19.95 -21.35 -1.62
C PHE A 326 -21.38 -21.65 -1.13
N TRP A 327 -22.17 -20.63 -0.79
CA TRP A 327 -23.54 -20.78 -0.30
C TRP A 327 -24.61 -20.46 -1.37
N ALA A 328 -24.19 -20.06 -2.57
CA ALA A 328 -25.06 -19.79 -3.69
C ALA A 328 -25.36 -21.08 -4.48
#